data_a41c40ea2cb49a4cba3252c7cbf9aee3
#
_entry.id   a41c40ea2cb49a4cba3252c7cbf9aee3
#
_cell.length_a   1.000
_cell.length_b   1.000
_cell.length_c   1.000
_cell.angle_alpha   90.00
_cell.angle_beta   90.00
_cell.angle_gamma   90.00
#
_symmetry.space_group_name_H-M   'P 1'
#
loop_
_entity.id
_entity.type
_entity.pdbx_description
1 polymer ?
#
loop_
_entity_poly.entity_id
_entity_poly.type
_entity_poly.pdbx_seq_one_letter_code
_entity_poly.pdbx_strand_id
1 'polypeptide(L)'
;SMVDNWHLYLPAIFLSFLGMLPLIIVSEKFKKTKYILLLCILILIISQFIFLNASLSFQLFLITLTIFFIAFNSIEALLPSLLSRTASSTKRGLAMGIFSTSQFLGTFFGGAIGGLIYDIYDLNSVFLFTIFVALIWWFLILLMPLKTKTLKEK
;
A
#
# COMPACT_ATOMS: atom_id res chain seq x y z
N SER A 1 20.10 -20.86 -6.12
CA SER A 1 19.50 -19.97 -7.12
C SER A 1 18.28 -19.27 -6.49
N MET A 2 17.86 -18.13 -7.00
CA MET A 2 16.62 -17.45 -6.50
C MET A 2 15.38 -18.36 -6.56
N VAL A 3 15.36 -19.34 -7.46
CA VAL A 3 14.28 -20.29 -7.65
C VAL A 3 14.15 -21.26 -6.47
N ASP A 4 15.21 -21.52 -5.72
CA ASP A 4 15.20 -22.48 -4.60
C ASP A 4 14.69 -21.89 -3.29
N ASN A 5 14.53 -20.57 -3.23
CA ASN A 5 14.14 -19.85 -2.01
C ASN A 5 12.63 -19.62 -1.86
N TRP A 6 11.80 -20.23 -2.72
CA TRP A 6 10.34 -20.10 -2.65
C TRP A 6 9.78 -20.53 -1.28
N HIS A 7 10.42 -21.49 -0.60
CA HIS A 7 10.07 -21.93 0.75
C HIS A 7 10.15 -20.81 1.80
N LEU A 8 10.92 -19.74 1.52
CA LEU A 8 11.09 -18.60 2.41
C LEU A 8 10.15 -17.44 2.04
N TYR A 9 9.92 -17.24 0.75
CA TYR A 9 9.00 -16.20 0.28
C TYR A 9 7.52 -16.55 0.52
N LEU A 10 7.15 -17.82 0.36
CA LEU A 10 5.78 -18.28 0.57
C LEU A 10 5.27 -18.03 2.01
N PRO A 11 6.01 -18.40 3.08
CA PRO A 11 5.64 -18.02 4.44
C PRO A 11 5.57 -16.54 4.68
N ALA A 12 6.48 -15.74 4.10
CA ALA A 12 6.47 -14.29 4.23
C ALA A 12 5.20 -13.66 3.64
N ILE A 13 4.78 -14.11 2.44
CA ILE A 13 3.54 -13.68 1.81
C ILE A 13 2.33 -14.13 2.64
N PHE A 14 2.29 -15.38 3.10
CA PHE A 14 1.19 -15.89 3.93
C PHE A 14 1.09 -15.12 5.25
N LEU A 15 2.22 -14.87 5.91
CA LEU A 15 2.28 -14.10 7.15
C LEU A 15 1.81 -12.66 6.94
N SER A 16 2.05 -12.09 5.75
CA SER A 16 1.58 -10.75 5.42
C SER A 16 0.05 -10.66 5.35
N PHE A 17 -0.63 -11.69 4.86
CA PHE A 17 -2.09 -11.76 4.89
C PHE A 17 -2.63 -11.84 6.31
N LEU A 18 -2.00 -12.60 7.18
CA LEU A 18 -2.38 -12.65 8.60
C LEU A 18 -2.12 -11.31 9.29
N GLY A 19 -1.00 -10.66 8.97
CA GLY A 19 -0.62 -9.37 9.55
C GLY A 19 -1.52 -8.18 9.14
N MET A 20 -2.18 -8.25 7.97
CA MET A 20 -3.11 -7.19 7.56
C MET A 20 -4.44 -7.23 8.35
N LEU A 21 -4.88 -8.40 8.83
CA LEU A 21 -6.17 -8.55 9.52
C LEU A 21 -6.31 -7.63 10.75
N PRO A 22 -5.34 -7.56 11.68
CA PRO A 22 -5.45 -6.66 12.82
C PRO A 22 -5.54 -5.19 12.42
N LEU A 23 -4.84 -4.76 11.36
CA LEU A 23 -4.89 -3.38 10.86
C LEU A 23 -6.27 -3.04 10.31
N ILE A 24 -6.89 -3.96 9.57
CA ILE A 24 -8.24 -3.79 9.04
C ILE A 24 -9.25 -3.74 10.19
N ILE A 25 -9.18 -4.67 11.14
CA ILE A 25 -10.07 -4.73 12.30
C ILE A 25 -9.97 -3.45 13.12
N VAL A 26 -8.77 -2.97 13.39
CA VAL A 26 -8.54 -1.72 14.14
C VAL A 26 -9.10 -0.52 13.35
N SER A 27 -8.87 -0.47 12.04
CA SER A 27 -9.41 0.58 11.18
C SER A 27 -10.92 0.67 11.25
N GLU A 28 -11.61 -0.48 11.20
CA GLU A 28 -13.07 -0.56 11.20
C GLU A 28 -13.67 -0.29 12.60
N LYS A 29 -13.14 -0.97 13.61
CA LYS A 29 -13.63 -0.87 15.00
C LYS A 29 -13.52 0.55 15.55
N PHE A 30 -12.40 1.22 15.31
CA PHE A 30 -12.14 2.56 15.84
C PHE A 30 -12.49 3.69 14.87
N LYS A 31 -13.00 3.38 13.65
CA LYS A 31 -13.31 4.36 12.60
C LYS A 31 -12.14 5.31 12.28
N LYS A 32 -10.91 4.80 12.40
CA LYS A 32 -9.66 5.56 12.22
C LYS A 32 -8.97 5.22 10.89
N THR A 33 -9.73 4.92 9.85
CA THR A 33 -9.20 4.48 8.54
C THR A 33 -8.14 5.42 7.97
N LYS A 34 -8.31 6.75 8.12
CA LYS A 34 -7.31 7.73 7.68
C LYS A 34 -5.95 7.53 8.35
N TYR A 35 -5.94 7.36 9.67
CA TYR A 35 -4.69 7.19 10.43
C TYR A 35 -4.00 5.88 10.10
N ILE A 36 -4.78 4.81 9.90
CA ILE A 36 -4.24 3.51 9.48
C ILE A 36 -3.66 3.58 8.06
N LEU A 37 -4.33 4.27 7.13
CA LEU A 37 -3.77 4.50 5.78
C LEU A 37 -2.45 5.29 5.84
N LEU A 38 -2.40 6.38 6.61
CA LEU A 38 -1.18 7.16 6.80
C LEU A 38 -0.05 6.33 7.40
N LEU A 39 -0.37 5.48 8.39
CA LEU A 39 0.59 4.55 8.98
C LEU A 39 1.10 3.52 7.96
N CYS A 40 0.21 2.91 7.18
CA CYS A 40 0.60 1.94 6.17
C CYS A 40 1.50 2.56 5.09
N ILE A 41 1.17 3.76 4.59
CA ILE A 41 2.01 4.44 3.60
C ILE A 41 3.38 4.79 4.21
N LEU A 42 3.43 5.22 5.46
CA LEU A 42 4.69 5.47 6.16
C LEU A 42 5.55 4.21 6.28
N ILE A 43 4.94 3.06 6.59
CA ILE A 43 5.61 1.76 6.61
C ILE A 43 6.16 1.40 5.22
N LEU A 44 5.41 1.64 4.13
CA LEU A 44 5.90 1.44 2.77
C LEU A 44 7.14 2.29 2.49
N ILE A 45 7.12 3.58 2.85
CA ILE A 45 8.24 4.50 2.66
C ILE A 45 9.47 4.01 3.42
N ILE A 46 9.32 3.65 4.71
CA ILE A 46 10.42 3.14 5.54
C ILE A 46 10.99 1.85 4.96
N SER A 47 10.14 0.92 4.53
CA SER A 47 10.58 -0.33 3.92
C SER A 47 11.43 -0.09 2.66
N GLN A 48 11.04 0.87 1.82
CA GLN A 48 11.80 1.22 0.62
C GLN A 48 13.14 1.89 0.95
N PHE A 49 13.19 2.72 2.00
CA PHE A 49 14.48 3.24 2.50
C PHE A 49 15.41 2.15 2.98
N ILE A 50 14.89 1.10 3.61
CA ILE A 50 15.70 -0.05 4.02
C ILE A 50 16.21 -0.80 2.80
N PHE A 51 15.40 -0.98 1.74
CA PHE A 51 15.80 -1.64 0.50
C PHE A 51 16.90 -0.89 -0.28
N LEU A 52 17.06 0.42 -0.09
CA LEU A 52 18.19 1.18 -0.66
C LEU A 52 19.56 0.73 -0.11
N ASN A 53 19.60 0.02 1.01
CA ASN A 53 20.86 -0.44 1.61
C ASN A 53 21.32 -1.73 0.92
N ALA A 54 22.34 -1.63 0.08
CA ALA A 54 22.90 -2.75 -0.68
C ALA A 54 23.51 -3.87 0.18
N SER A 55 23.80 -3.62 1.46
CA SER A 55 24.39 -4.59 2.41
C SER A 55 23.37 -5.28 3.30
N LEU A 56 22.09 -5.32 2.90
CA LEU A 56 21.04 -6.01 3.65
C LEU A 56 21.34 -7.51 3.80
N SER A 57 21.30 -7.99 5.05
CA SER A 57 21.29 -9.43 5.29
C SER A 57 19.99 -10.02 4.73
N PHE A 58 20.07 -11.26 4.27
CA PHE A 58 18.89 -11.96 3.70
C PHE A 58 17.72 -12.01 4.68
N GLN A 59 17.99 -12.19 5.97
CA GLN A 59 16.95 -12.18 7.02
C GLN A 59 16.27 -10.82 7.14
N LEU A 60 17.04 -9.73 7.16
CA LEU A 60 16.49 -8.37 7.23
C LEU A 60 15.68 -8.04 5.97
N PHE A 61 16.13 -8.49 4.80
CA PHE A 61 15.37 -8.37 3.55
C PHE A 61 14.00 -9.04 3.65
N LEU A 62 13.92 -10.31 4.12
CA LEU A 62 12.66 -11.03 4.28
C LEU A 62 11.72 -10.37 5.29
N ILE A 63 12.24 -9.89 6.42
CA ILE A 63 11.44 -9.19 7.43
C ILE A 63 10.87 -7.89 6.83
N THR A 64 11.70 -7.10 6.18
CA THR A 64 11.28 -5.85 5.54
C THR A 64 10.25 -6.09 4.45
N LEU A 65 10.45 -7.13 3.64
CA LEU A 65 9.51 -7.55 2.60
C LEU A 65 8.15 -7.95 3.19
N THR A 66 8.15 -8.70 4.29
CA THR A 66 6.92 -9.10 4.99
C THR A 66 6.17 -7.88 5.51
N ILE A 67 6.86 -6.94 6.16
CA ILE A 67 6.28 -5.71 6.67
C ILE A 67 5.74 -4.83 5.53
N PHE A 68 6.47 -4.73 4.43
CA PHE A 68 6.02 -4.05 3.22
C PHE A 68 4.71 -4.63 2.70
N PHE A 69 4.61 -5.96 2.56
CA PHE A 69 3.39 -6.61 2.09
C PHE A 69 2.23 -6.51 3.07
N ILE A 70 2.47 -6.50 4.39
CA ILE A 70 1.41 -6.23 5.39
C ILE A 70 0.80 -4.85 5.13
N ALA A 71 1.61 -3.82 4.99
CA ALA A 71 1.14 -2.46 4.74
C ALA A 71 0.44 -2.35 3.37
N PHE A 72 1.01 -2.92 2.33
CA PHE A 72 0.48 -2.91 0.97
C PHE A 72 -0.90 -3.57 0.89
N ASN A 73 -1.03 -4.82 1.37
CA ASN A 73 -2.29 -5.56 1.39
C ASN A 73 -3.36 -4.85 2.24
N SER A 74 -2.94 -4.21 3.35
CA SER A 74 -3.86 -3.42 4.18
C SER A 74 -4.43 -2.23 3.41
N ILE A 75 -3.61 -1.52 2.64
CA ILE A 75 -4.06 -0.40 1.81
C ILE A 75 -5.01 -0.90 0.72
N GLU A 76 -4.67 -1.99 0.04
CA GLU A 76 -5.52 -2.58 -1.00
C GLU A 76 -6.90 -2.99 -0.50
N ALA A 77 -7.00 -3.46 0.73
CA ALA A 77 -8.27 -3.80 1.36
C ALA A 77 -9.03 -2.56 1.87
N LEU A 78 -8.33 -1.59 2.45
CA LEU A 78 -8.95 -0.43 3.08
C LEU A 78 -9.49 0.60 2.09
N LEU A 79 -8.82 0.80 0.94
CA LEU A 79 -9.24 1.80 -0.05
C LEU A 79 -10.61 1.50 -0.66
N PRO A 80 -10.90 0.29 -1.20
CA PRO A 80 -12.22 -0.05 -1.70
C PRO A 80 -13.29 -0.02 -0.61
N SER A 81 -12.95 -0.48 0.59
CA SER A 81 -13.85 -0.45 1.75
C SER A 81 -14.24 0.99 2.11
N LEU A 82 -13.26 1.90 2.18
CA LEU A 82 -13.51 3.32 2.45
C LEU A 82 -14.39 3.95 1.35
N LEU A 83 -14.06 3.68 0.08
CA LEU A 83 -14.80 4.22 -1.06
C LEU A 83 -16.25 3.75 -1.06
N SER A 84 -16.49 2.46 -0.81
CA SER A 84 -17.84 1.89 -0.79
C SER A 84 -18.71 2.46 0.32
N ARG A 85 -18.11 2.91 1.44
CA ARG A 85 -18.82 3.53 2.58
C ARG A 85 -19.06 5.02 2.38
N THR A 86 -18.22 5.70 1.62
CA THR A 86 -18.34 7.14 1.38
C THR A 86 -19.20 7.46 0.19
N ALA A 87 -19.26 6.58 -0.81
CA ALA A 87 -20.10 6.74 -2.00
C ALA A 87 -21.59 6.53 -1.64
N SER A 88 -22.47 7.36 -2.23
CA SER A 88 -23.92 7.14 -2.14
C SER A 88 -24.31 5.81 -2.79
N SER A 89 -25.39 5.18 -2.29
CA SER A 89 -25.87 3.87 -2.81
C SER A 89 -26.07 3.87 -4.31
N THR A 90 -26.60 4.96 -4.87
CA THR A 90 -26.87 5.14 -6.30
C THR A 90 -25.61 5.32 -7.15
N LYS A 91 -24.50 5.83 -6.58
CA LYS A 91 -23.25 6.10 -7.30
C LYS A 91 -22.11 5.15 -6.94
N ARG A 92 -22.37 4.15 -6.10
CA ARG A 92 -21.33 3.22 -5.61
C ARG A 92 -20.67 2.45 -6.74
N GLY A 93 -21.44 1.94 -7.70
CA GLY A 93 -20.90 1.22 -8.86
C GLY A 93 -20.00 2.10 -9.72
N LEU A 94 -20.40 3.34 -9.99
CA LEU A 94 -19.58 4.30 -10.73
C LEU A 94 -18.28 4.63 -9.99
N ALA A 95 -18.35 4.87 -8.68
CA ALA A 95 -17.19 5.17 -7.87
C ALA A 95 -16.18 4.00 -7.85
N MET A 96 -16.67 2.76 -7.73
CA MET A 96 -15.82 1.57 -7.77
C MET A 96 -15.21 1.36 -9.17
N GLY A 97 -15.96 1.64 -10.25
CA GLY A 97 -15.45 1.58 -11.62
C GLY A 97 -14.30 2.58 -11.84
N ILE A 98 -14.46 3.84 -11.42
CA ILE A 98 -13.41 4.86 -11.50
C ILE A 98 -12.19 4.44 -10.68
N PHE A 99 -12.39 3.92 -9.48
CA PHE A 99 -11.31 3.44 -8.62
C PHE A 99 -10.51 2.33 -9.31
N SER A 100 -11.17 1.29 -9.81
CA SER A 100 -10.51 0.17 -10.49
C SER A 100 -9.76 0.63 -11.74
N THR A 101 -10.36 1.49 -12.55
CA THR A 101 -9.70 2.06 -13.74
C THR A 101 -8.44 2.85 -13.34
N SER A 102 -8.53 3.68 -12.30
CA SER A 102 -7.39 4.44 -11.81
C SER A 102 -6.29 3.53 -11.28
N GLN A 103 -6.65 2.44 -10.60
CA GLN A 103 -5.70 1.44 -10.08
C GLN A 103 -4.96 0.74 -11.22
N PHE A 104 -5.67 0.29 -12.27
CA PHE A 104 -5.03 -0.35 -13.43
C PHE A 104 -4.14 0.63 -14.21
N LEU A 105 -4.58 1.87 -14.41
CA LEU A 105 -3.75 2.90 -15.03
C LEU A 105 -2.50 3.18 -14.18
N GLY A 106 -2.66 3.27 -12.87
CA GLY A 106 -1.53 3.46 -11.95
C GLY A 106 -0.52 2.31 -12.02
N THR A 107 -1.00 1.07 -12.08
CA THR A 107 -0.15 -0.13 -12.23
C THR A 107 0.59 -0.11 -13.57
N PHE A 108 -0.11 0.24 -14.66
CA PHE A 108 0.50 0.33 -15.99
C PHE A 108 1.59 1.40 -16.04
N PHE A 109 1.26 2.63 -15.66
CA PHE A 109 2.24 3.73 -15.69
C PHE A 109 3.37 3.53 -14.68
N GLY A 110 3.06 3.00 -13.50
CA GLY A 110 4.07 2.67 -12.48
C GLY A 110 5.07 1.64 -12.99
N GLY A 111 4.59 0.58 -13.63
CA GLY A 111 5.45 -0.44 -14.23
C GLY A 111 6.27 0.10 -15.40
N ALA A 112 5.65 0.88 -16.30
CA ALA A 112 6.35 1.46 -17.45
C ALA A 112 7.44 2.47 -17.02
N ILE A 113 7.10 3.40 -16.14
CA ILE A 113 8.04 4.43 -15.65
C ILE A 113 9.14 3.76 -14.79
N GLY A 114 8.77 2.83 -13.90
CA GLY A 114 9.73 2.09 -13.09
C GLY A 114 10.71 1.29 -13.93
N GLY A 115 10.21 0.62 -14.99
CA GLY A 115 11.06 -0.09 -15.95
C GLY A 115 12.02 0.83 -16.71
N LEU A 116 11.54 2.00 -17.16
CA LEU A 116 12.39 2.99 -17.83
C LEU A 116 13.47 3.56 -16.89
N ILE A 117 13.11 3.85 -15.64
CA ILE A 117 14.09 4.33 -14.66
C ILE A 117 15.15 3.26 -14.39
N TYR A 118 14.73 2.00 -14.27
CA TYR A 118 15.65 0.89 -14.05
C TYR A 118 16.62 0.70 -15.22
N ASP A 119 16.12 0.84 -16.45
CA ASP A 119 16.92 0.67 -17.68
C ASP A 119 17.95 1.80 -17.87
N ILE A 120 17.57 3.04 -17.55
CA ILE A 120 18.43 4.22 -17.75
C ILE A 120 19.41 4.43 -16.59
N TYR A 121 19.02 4.11 -15.38
CA TYR A 121 19.80 4.37 -14.16
C TYR A 121 20.15 3.08 -13.43
N ASP A 122 19.38 2.77 -12.36
CA ASP A 122 19.59 1.58 -11.54
C ASP A 122 18.35 1.27 -10.67
N LEU A 123 18.41 0.18 -9.91
CA LEU A 123 17.37 -0.24 -8.98
C LEU A 123 17.15 0.80 -7.85
N ASN A 124 18.21 1.44 -7.37
CA ASN A 124 18.11 2.43 -6.30
C ASN A 124 17.31 3.64 -6.74
N SER A 125 17.47 4.06 -8.01
CA SER A 125 16.69 5.16 -8.60
C SER A 125 15.19 4.83 -8.65
N VAL A 126 14.82 3.58 -8.88
CA VAL A 126 13.41 3.14 -8.80
C VAL A 126 12.88 3.28 -7.38
N PHE A 127 13.64 2.86 -6.36
CA PHE A 127 13.22 3.04 -4.96
C PHE A 127 13.08 4.52 -4.59
N LEU A 128 14.00 5.37 -5.00
CA LEU A 128 13.93 6.81 -4.74
C LEU A 128 12.69 7.44 -5.39
N PHE A 129 12.39 7.06 -6.65
CA PHE A 129 11.19 7.52 -7.35
C PHE A 129 9.91 7.08 -6.62
N THR A 130 9.82 5.81 -6.22
CA THR A 130 8.64 5.30 -5.52
C THR A 130 8.47 5.91 -4.13
N ILE A 131 9.56 6.18 -3.40
CA ILE A 131 9.54 6.94 -2.14
C ILE A 131 8.97 8.34 -2.37
N PHE A 132 9.43 9.04 -3.40
CA PHE A 132 8.95 10.38 -3.74
C PHE A 132 7.44 10.39 -4.03
N VAL A 133 6.96 9.45 -4.85
CA VAL A 133 5.52 9.30 -5.15
C VAL A 133 4.72 8.95 -3.88
N ALA A 134 5.23 8.06 -3.04
CA ALA A 134 4.58 7.68 -1.78
C ALA A 134 4.51 8.85 -0.78
N LEU A 135 5.52 9.71 -0.73
CA LEU A 135 5.51 10.94 0.09
C LEU A 135 4.44 11.92 -0.39
N ILE A 136 4.31 12.12 -1.70
CA ILE A 136 3.23 12.95 -2.27
C ILE A 136 1.88 12.36 -1.86
N TRP A 137 1.69 11.07 -2.01
CA TRP A 137 0.44 10.40 -1.65
C TRP A 137 0.13 10.53 -0.16
N TRP A 138 1.13 10.31 0.71
CA TRP A 138 1.00 10.49 2.15
C TRP A 138 0.53 11.90 2.52
N PHE A 139 1.16 12.90 1.89
CA PHE A 139 0.81 14.31 2.11
C PHE A 139 -0.62 14.64 1.63
N LEU A 140 -1.03 14.12 0.48
CA LEU A 140 -2.39 14.31 -0.04
C LEU A 140 -3.44 13.71 0.91
N ILE A 141 -3.20 12.51 1.46
CA ILE A 141 -4.11 11.91 2.44
C ILE A 141 -4.11 12.72 3.75
N LEU A 142 -2.98 13.25 4.16
CA LEU A 142 -2.89 14.10 5.35
C LEU A 142 -3.79 15.33 5.23
N LEU A 143 -3.79 15.97 4.07
CA LEU A 143 -4.61 17.16 3.79
C LEU A 143 -6.10 16.82 3.57
N MET A 144 -6.43 15.60 3.21
CA MET A 144 -7.80 15.20 2.89
C MET A 144 -8.71 15.22 4.13
N PRO A 145 -9.80 16.03 4.15
CA PRO A 145 -10.77 16.01 5.24
C PRO A 145 -11.67 14.78 5.10
N LEU A 146 -11.30 13.65 5.73
CA LEU A 146 -12.21 12.51 5.81
C LEU A 146 -13.28 12.80 6.87
N LYS A 147 -14.41 13.37 6.45
CA LYS A 147 -15.63 13.40 7.26
C LYS A 147 -16.16 11.97 7.36
N THR A 148 -15.87 11.27 8.45
CA THR A 148 -16.64 10.09 8.82
C THR A 148 -18.06 10.56 9.09
N LYS A 149 -18.98 10.31 8.15
CA LYS A 149 -20.41 10.42 8.44
C LYS A 149 -20.71 9.47 9.60
N THR A 150 -20.84 10.01 10.79
CA THR A 150 -21.53 9.33 11.86
C THR A 150 -22.93 9.08 11.35
N LEU A 151 -23.26 7.82 11.08
CA LEU A 151 -24.64 7.36 10.94
C LEU A 151 -25.31 7.52 12.31
N LYS A 152 -25.62 8.77 12.67
CA LYS A 152 -26.70 9.10 13.60
C LYS A 152 -27.81 9.57 12.69
N GLU A 153 -28.74 8.69 12.48
CA GLU A 153 -30.16 8.89 12.22
C GLU A 153 -30.70 7.73 11.38
N LYS A 154 -31.16 6.73 11.99
CA LYS A 154 -32.52 6.23 12.19
C LYS A 154 -32.48 4.86 12.82
#